data_34f45e98735b068b52acd8a6c77b01d9
#
_entry.id   34f45e98735b068b52acd8a6c77b01d9
#
_cell.length_a   1.000
_cell.length_b   1.000
_cell.length_c   1.000
_cell.angle_alpha   90.00
_cell.angle_beta   90.00
_cell.angle_gamma   90.00
#
_symmetry.space_group_name_H-M   'P 1'
#
loop_
_entity.id
_entity.type
_entity.pdbx_description
1 polymer ?
#
loop_
_entity_poly.entity_id
_entity_poly.type
_entity_poly.pdbx_seq_one_letter_code
_entity_poly.pdbx_strand_id
1 'polypeptide(L)'
;MLPATLRITSCMADNAEATCREITAWLGRQLGIATEFVDCIPWQERERQLDAGLIHVCWICGLPYVWKTDADASVIEPCAAPVMAAPRYAGAPVYFTDIVVHRDSRYRTFTDLRGAAWAYNE
;
A
#
# COMPACT_ATOMS: atom_id res chain seq x y z
N MET A 1 20.41 14.93 -1.40
CA MET A 1 19.77 16.26 -1.31
C MET A 1 18.25 16.03 -1.35
N LEU A 2 17.48 16.60 -0.43
CA LEU A 2 16.01 16.49 -0.47
C LEU A 2 15.44 17.29 -1.66
N PRO A 3 14.34 16.82 -2.27
CA PRO A 3 13.67 17.55 -3.34
C PRO A 3 13.05 18.86 -2.80
N ALA A 4 12.82 19.85 -3.66
CA ALA A 4 12.12 21.08 -3.26
C ALA A 4 10.68 20.80 -2.80
N THR A 5 10.03 19.81 -3.40
CA THR A 5 8.72 19.29 -3.01
C THR A 5 8.77 17.78 -2.94
N LEU A 6 8.43 17.21 -1.78
CA LEU A 6 8.30 15.77 -1.61
C LEU A 6 6.95 15.30 -2.15
N ARG A 7 6.96 14.55 -3.24
CA ARG A 7 5.77 14.00 -3.87
C ARG A 7 5.52 12.60 -3.35
N ILE A 8 4.32 12.39 -2.84
CA ILE A 8 3.91 11.15 -2.16
C ILE A 8 2.64 10.62 -2.82
N THR A 9 2.51 9.32 -2.97
CA THR A 9 1.30 8.67 -3.47
C THR A 9 0.95 7.42 -2.67
N SER A 10 -0.15 6.77 -3.02
CA SER A 10 -0.59 5.52 -2.44
C SER A 10 -1.16 4.60 -3.53
N CYS A 11 -0.88 3.31 -3.44
CA CYS A 11 -1.60 2.27 -4.19
C CYS A 11 -2.71 1.61 -3.37
N MET A 12 -2.98 2.13 -2.18
CA MET A 12 -4.06 1.64 -1.33
C MET A 12 -5.43 2.01 -1.92
N ALA A 13 -6.47 1.32 -1.48
CA ALA A 13 -7.84 1.64 -1.86
C ALA A 13 -8.24 3.07 -1.41
N ASP A 14 -9.22 3.65 -2.07
CA ASP A 14 -9.66 5.05 -1.88
C ASP A 14 -9.99 5.39 -0.42
N ASN A 15 -10.44 4.41 0.37
CA ASN A 15 -10.72 4.62 1.79
C ASN A 15 -9.48 4.95 2.64
N ALA A 16 -8.27 4.72 2.14
CA ALA A 16 -7.02 5.06 2.81
C ALA A 16 -6.50 6.46 2.41
N GLU A 17 -7.04 7.09 1.37
CA GLU A 17 -6.52 8.36 0.84
C GLU A 17 -6.48 9.48 1.88
N ALA A 18 -7.54 9.64 2.67
CA ALA A 18 -7.58 10.67 3.71
C ALA A 18 -6.41 10.54 4.69
N THR A 19 -6.14 9.33 5.17
CA THR A 19 -5.01 9.03 6.05
C THR A 19 -3.66 9.30 5.37
N CYS A 20 -3.52 8.91 4.11
CA CYS A 20 -2.29 9.15 3.35
C CYS A 20 -2.03 10.66 3.13
N ARG A 21 -3.07 11.45 2.91
CA ARG A 21 -2.97 12.92 2.83
C ARG A 21 -2.52 13.55 4.15
N GLU A 22 -3.08 13.09 5.27
CA GLU A 22 -2.69 13.54 6.60
C GLU A 22 -1.23 13.20 6.92
N ILE A 23 -0.79 11.98 6.59
CA ILE A 23 0.62 11.55 6.74
C ILE A 23 1.52 12.42 5.86
N THR A 24 1.13 12.71 4.61
CA THR A 24 1.87 13.58 3.70
C THR A 24 2.06 14.97 4.30
N ALA A 25 0.99 15.58 4.80
CA ALA A 25 1.04 16.89 5.42
C ALA A 25 1.87 16.90 6.73
N TRP A 26 1.77 15.84 7.51
CA TRP A 26 2.58 15.66 8.72
C TRP A 26 4.07 15.56 8.39
N LEU A 27 4.44 14.75 7.40
CA LEU A 27 5.84 14.65 6.94
C LEU A 27 6.40 15.99 6.50
N GLY A 28 5.63 16.77 5.74
CA GLY A 28 6.04 18.12 5.33
C GLY A 28 6.38 19.02 6.52
N ARG A 29 5.53 18.99 7.55
CA ARG A 29 5.79 19.75 8.79
C ARG A 29 7.04 19.26 9.53
N GLN A 30 7.24 17.93 9.63
CA GLN A 30 8.40 17.36 10.32
C GLN A 30 9.73 17.64 9.60
N LEU A 31 9.71 17.61 8.27
CA LEU A 31 10.90 17.79 7.45
C LEU A 31 11.15 19.25 7.07
N GLY A 32 10.20 20.15 7.30
CA GLY A 32 10.31 21.55 6.92
C GLY A 32 10.35 21.78 5.41
N ILE A 33 9.70 20.91 4.60
CA ILE A 33 9.67 20.99 3.15
C ILE A 33 8.23 20.97 2.61
N ALA A 34 8.03 21.47 1.39
CA ALA A 34 6.76 21.34 0.71
C ALA A 34 6.45 19.87 0.41
N THR A 35 5.19 19.48 0.53
CA THR A 35 4.72 18.13 0.17
C THR A 35 3.51 18.21 -0.74
N GLU A 36 3.38 17.24 -1.64
CA GLU A 36 2.25 17.04 -2.55
C GLU A 36 1.79 15.59 -2.45
N PHE A 37 0.50 15.36 -2.19
CA PHE A 37 -0.09 14.04 -2.33
C PHE A 37 -0.66 13.89 -3.75
N VAL A 38 -0.13 12.93 -4.51
CA VAL A 38 -0.47 12.70 -5.93
C VAL A 38 -1.53 11.62 -6.00
N ASP A 39 -2.77 12.01 -6.30
CA ASP A 39 -3.95 11.11 -6.36
C ASP A 39 -4.82 11.30 -7.61
N CYS A 40 -4.70 12.44 -8.28
CA CYS A 40 -5.57 12.82 -9.41
C CYS A 40 -5.16 12.18 -10.76
N ILE A 41 -4.29 11.16 -10.76
CA ILE A 41 -3.84 10.45 -11.94
C ILE A 41 -4.05 8.94 -11.77
N PRO A 42 -4.25 8.17 -12.87
CA PRO A 42 -4.41 6.72 -12.80
C PRO A 42 -3.23 6.02 -12.10
N TRP A 43 -3.52 4.89 -11.46
CA TRP A 43 -2.50 4.11 -10.74
C TRP A 43 -1.27 3.79 -11.61
N GLN A 44 -1.48 3.34 -12.85
CA GLN A 44 -0.39 3.01 -13.78
C GLN A 44 0.55 4.19 -14.03
N GLU A 45 0.01 5.41 -14.06
CA GLU A 45 0.82 6.62 -14.23
C GLU A 45 1.56 6.97 -12.92
N ARG A 46 0.93 6.77 -11.74
CA ARG A 46 1.62 6.92 -10.45
C ARG A 46 2.81 5.97 -10.34
N GLU A 47 2.61 4.72 -10.74
CA GLU A 47 3.66 3.70 -10.75
C GLU A 47 4.82 4.07 -11.67
N ARG A 48 4.50 4.50 -12.91
CA ARG A 48 5.52 4.97 -13.85
C ARG A 48 6.32 6.16 -13.31
N GLN A 49 5.64 7.10 -12.62
CA GLN A 49 6.31 8.25 -12.01
C GLN A 49 7.16 7.86 -10.79
N LEU A 50 6.75 6.85 -10.02
CA LEU A 50 7.55 6.28 -8.94
C LEU A 50 8.83 5.67 -9.49
N ASP A 51 8.72 4.83 -10.53
CA ASP A 51 9.87 4.18 -11.17
C ASP A 51 10.83 5.19 -11.82
N ALA A 52 10.30 6.31 -12.28
CA ALA A 52 11.10 7.42 -12.84
C ALA A 52 11.68 8.38 -11.77
N GLY A 53 11.41 8.15 -10.47
CA GLY A 53 11.83 9.04 -9.38
C GLY A 53 11.13 10.41 -9.36
N LEU A 54 10.02 10.56 -10.07
CA LEU A 54 9.18 11.78 -10.07
C LEU A 54 8.17 11.79 -8.92
N ILE A 55 7.83 10.63 -8.39
CA ILE A 55 7.19 10.43 -7.09
C ILE A 55 8.27 9.82 -6.18
N HIS A 56 8.43 10.35 -4.98
CA HIS A 56 9.55 10.03 -4.11
C HIS A 56 9.18 9.00 -3.04
N VAL A 57 7.91 8.95 -2.64
CA VAL A 57 7.40 8.02 -1.62
C VAL A 57 6.06 7.44 -2.06
N CYS A 58 5.90 6.15 -1.91
CA CYS A 58 4.63 5.47 -2.18
C CYS A 58 4.25 4.56 -1.01
N TRP A 59 3.01 4.68 -0.57
CA TRP A 59 2.42 3.64 0.26
C TRP A 59 2.04 2.48 -0.64
N ILE A 60 2.89 1.48 -0.72
CA ILE A 60 2.78 0.36 -1.66
C ILE A 60 2.31 -0.92 -0.95
N CYS A 61 1.49 -1.72 -1.63
CA CYS A 61 1.11 -3.06 -1.18
C CYS A 61 2.30 -4.01 -1.25
N GLY A 62 2.29 -5.06 -0.42
CA GLY A 62 3.40 -6.00 -0.31
C GLY A 62 3.75 -6.71 -1.62
N LEU A 63 2.76 -7.16 -2.39
CA LEU A 63 3.02 -7.91 -3.62
C LEU A 63 3.65 -7.04 -4.73
N PRO A 64 3.16 -5.85 -5.07
CA PRO A 64 3.85 -4.95 -5.98
C PRO A 64 5.26 -4.57 -5.51
N TYR A 65 5.47 -4.40 -4.19
CA TYR A 65 6.80 -4.16 -3.63
C TYR A 65 7.75 -5.32 -3.95
N VAL A 66 7.34 -6.57 -3.67
CA VAL A 66 8.16 -7.77 -3.95
C VAL A 66 8.47 -7.88 -5.44
N TRP A 67 7.50 -7.68 -6.33
CA TRP A 67 7.75 -7.74 -7.77
C TRP A 67 8.78 -6.71 -8.25
N LYS A 68 8.72 -5.49 -7.71
CA LYS A 68 9.71 -4.46 -8.07
C LYS A 68 11.10 -4.79 -7.56
N THR A 69 11.23 -5.25 -6.33
CA THR A 69 12.53 -5.59 -5.74
C THR A 69 13.12 -6.88 -6.29
N ASP A 70 12.30 -7.84 -6.71
CA ASP A 70 12.79 -9.05 -7.39
C ASP A 70 13.29 -8.75 -8.82
N ALA A 71 12.68 -7.77 -9.49
CA ALA A 71 13.13 -7.32 -10.81
C ALA A 71 14.42 -6.49 -10.73
N ASP A 72 14.49 -5.54 -9.79
CA ASP A 72 15.66 -4.70 -9.52
C ASP A 72 15.59 -4.15 -8.09
N ALA A 73 16.40 -4.66 -7.19
CA ALA A 73 16.46 -4.25 -5.79
C ALA A 73 16.82 -2.76 -5.58
N SER A 74 17.31 -2.07 -6.59
CA SER A 74 17.69 -0.65 -6.51
C SER A 74 16.54 0.32 -6.77
N VAL A 75 15.40 -0.14 -7.26
CA VAL A 75 14.29 0.73 -7.69
C VAL A 75 13.58 1.39 -6.52
N ILE A 76 13.27 0.63 -5.48
CA ILE A 76 12.59 1.13 -4.28
C ILE A 76 13.18 0.51 -3.00
N GLU A 77 13.13 1.27 -1.92
CA GLU A 77 13.59 0.85 -0.60
C GLU A 77 12.48 1.07 0.43
N PRO A 78 12.23 0.12 1.36
CA PRO A 78 11.21 0.29 2.40
C PRO A 78 11.72 1.27 3.46
N CYS A 79 10.98 2.37 3.67
CA CYS A 79 11.28 3.33 4.73
C CYS A 79 10.64 2.94 6.07
N ALA A 80 9.41 2.40 6.03
CA ALA A 80 8.64 2.02 7.20
C ALA A 80 7.53 1.02 6.82
N ALA A 81 7.09 0.24 7.79
CA ALA A 81 5.90 -0.60 7.68
C ALA A 81 4.95 -0.31 8.85
N PRO A 82 3.64 -0.22 8.63
CA PRO A 82 2.68 0.04 9.70
C PRO A 82 2.58 -1.16 10.65
N VAL A 83 2.44 -0.88 11.92
CA VAL A 83 2.07 -1.87 12.94
C VAL A 83 0.61 -1.64 13.29
N MET A 84 -0.23 -2.62 12.98
CA MET A 84 -1.67 -2.54 13.24
C MET A 84 -1.97 -2.73 14.73
N ALA A 85 -2.94 -1.99 15.25
CA ALA A 85 -3.23 -1.96 16.68
C ALA A 85 -3.95 -3.21 17.22
N ALA A 86 -4.62 -4.00 16.36
CA ALA A 86 -5.41 -5.14 16.83
C ALA A 86 -4.53 -6.25 17.42
N PRO A 87 -4.98 -6.94 18.49
CA PRO A 87 -4.18 -7.96 19.20
C PRO A 87 -3.63 -9.09 18.31
N ARG A 88 -4.34 -9.45 17.22
CA ARG A 88 -3.88 -10.48 16.27
C ARG A 88 -2.54 -10.18 15.62
N TYR A 89 -2.13 -8.92 15.59
CA TYR A 89 -0.87 -8.48 14.97
C TYR A 89 0.32 -8.57 15.93
N ALA A 90 0.07 -8.72 17.22
CA ALA A 90 1.10 -8.90 18.25
C ALA A 90 2.24 -7.85 18.21
N GLY A 91 1.94 -6.62 17.80
CA GLY A 91 2.93 -5.55 17.67
C GLY A 91 3.92 -5.72 16.50
N ALA A 92 3.66 -6.63 15.57
CA ALA A 92 4.50 -6.85 14.40
C ALA A 92 3.99 -6.09 13.16
N PRO A 93 4.88 -5.68 12.24
CA PRO A 93 4.50 -5.03 10.98
C PRO A 93 4.05 -6.07 9.94
N VAL A 94 2.98 -6.78 10.25
CA VAL A 94 2.39 -7.83 9.42
C VAL A 94 0.93 -7.54 9.14
N TYR A 95 0.38 -8.13 8.09
CA TYR A 95 -1.06 -8.17 7.86
C TYR A 95 -1.50 -9.58 7.49
N PHE A 96 -2.80 -9.82 7.58
CA PHE A 96 -3.40 -11.11 7.28
C PHE A 96 -4.34 -10.99 6.09
N THR A 97 -4.31 -12.00 5.24
CA THR A 97 -5.33 -12.19 4.22
C THR A 97 -6.35 -13.19 4.77
N ASP A 98 -7.59 -12.76 4.87
CA ASP A 98 -8.70 -13.59 5.31
C ASP A 98 -9.51 -14.04 4.10
N ILE A 99 -9.79 -15.34 3.99
CA ILE A 99 -10.73 -15.86 3.02
C ILE A 99 -12.12 -15.74 3.63
N VAL A 100 -12.98 -14.94 2.99
CA VAL A 100 -14.33 -14.68 3.50
C VAL A 100 -15.37 -15.35 2.62
N VAL A 101 -16.43 -15.86 3.24
CA VAL A 101 -17.59 -16.42 2.57
C VAL A 101 -18.87 -15.81 3.15
N HIS A 102 -19.96 -15.85 2.39
CA HIS A 102 -21.25 -15.38 2.94
C HIS A 102 -21.61 -16.18 4.20
N ARG A 103 -22.09 -15.49 5.24
CA ARG A 103 -22.40 -16.08 6.55
C ARG A 103 -23.35 -17.29 6.49
N ASP A 104 -24.28 -17.25 5.54
CA ASP A 104 -25.29 -18.29 5.34
C ASP A 104 -24.89 -19.31 4.26
N SER A 105 -23.65 -19.25 3.76
CA SER A 105 -23.14 -20.24 2.81
C SER A 105 -22.96 -21.60 3.46
N ARG A 106 -22.89 -22.65 2.65
CA ARG A 106 -22.59 -24.02 3.10
C ARG A 106 -21.12 -24.22 3.46
N TYR A 107 -20.22 -23.31 3.07
CA TYR A 107 -18.79 -23.44 3.26
C TYR A 107 -18.42 -23.19 4.72
N ARG A 108 -17.71 -24.11 5.35
CA ARG A 108 -17.26 -24.03 6.74
C ARG A 108 -15.76 -24.23 6.88
N THR A 109 -15.12 -24.90 5.91
CA THR A 109 -13.70 -25.17 5.86
C THR A 109 -13.13 -24.75 4.51
N PHE A 110 -11.81 -24.59 4.44
CA PHE A 110 -11.13 -24.32 3.18
C PHE A 110 -11.38 -25.39 2.11
N THR A 111 -11.48 -26.66 2.53
CA THR A 111 -11.71 -27.80 1.63
C THR A 111 -13.09 -27.75 0.96
N ASP A 112 -14.09 -27.15 1.62
CA ASP A 112 -15.43 -27.01 1.05
C ASP A 112 -15.46 -26.09 -0.17
N LEU A 113 -14.44 -25.23 -0.33
CA LEU A 113 -14.33 -24.28 -1.43
C LEU A 113 -13.86 -24.91 -2.74
N ARG A 114 -13.60 -26.22 -2.78
CA ARG A 114 -13.20 -26.91 -4.02
C ARG A 114 -14.27 -26.74 -5.08
N GLY A 115 -13.87 -26.15 -6.23
CA GLY A 115 -14.78 -25.88 -7.36
C GLY A 115 -15.69 -24.65 -7.18
N ALA A 116 -15.54 -23.89 -6.10
CA ALA A 116 -16.25 -22.63 -5.93
C ALA A 116 -15.65 -21.53 -6.83
N ALA A 117 -16.47 -20.51 -7.15
CA ALA A 117 -15.98 -19.30 -7.78
C ALA A 117 -15.28 -18.42 -6.73
N TRP A 118 -14.15 -17.84 -7.09
CA TRP A 118 -13.34 -16.98 -6.24
C TRP A 118 -13.32 -15.56 -6.78
N ALA A 119 -13.46 -14.58 -5.90
CA ALA A 119 -13.15 -13.18 -6.17
C ALA A 119 -11.89 -12.80 -5.39
N TYR A 120 -11.02 -12.00 -6.00
CA TYR A 120 -9.79 -11.50 -5.39
C TYR A 120 -9.51 -10.08 -5.87
N ASN A 121 -8.72 -9.34 -5.13
CA ASN A 121 -8.21 -8.04 -5.55
C ASN A 121 -6.96 -8.24 -6.42
N GLU A 122 -6.85 -7.41 -7.44
CA GLU A 122 -5.63 -7.28 -8.24
C GLU A 122 -4.63 -6.37 -7.54
#